data_cbb35ec63ffd143f4b9274e32f6605a5
#
_entry.id   cbb35ec63ffd143f4b9274e32f6605a5
#
_cell.length_a   1.000
_cell.length_b   1.000
_cell.length_c   1.000
_cell.angle_alpha   90.00
_cell.angle_beta   90.00
_cell.angle_gamma   90.00
#
_symmetry.space_group_name_H-M   'P 1'
#
loop_
_entity.id
_entity.type
_entity.pdbx_description
1 polymer ?
#
loop_
_entity_poly.entity_id
_entity_poly.type
_entity_poly.pdbx_seq_one_letter_code
_entity_poly.pdbx_strand_id
1 'polypeptide(L)'
;MATKGSVNIYPLYFLFGPEDFLIEEETKKLLDQTLSPSARGFNLHIFSGQDHTSQEIVRAAQTLPMFSKYRFILVSDADQFDEDEIKPLIEYIQNPSPSACLVMVAQTSGPWKKYQRQIEKVGEVTEFPRLKGRSLASWARKRMTEKGKTLSDEAADYLVEVVGDHLHDLENALEKAFLSVGEKKTVDLSDVEGLASEVKISTVFDLMDAIGHQNLEKALGILEKAMESRSIPFRKDEDPSKRMDDPVPLLLSMMAKQYRNIWRVKEIASKHLGPAEVANELSMSPWNVRKLMEQGKYFSEASLREGILRCHETDLLIKKGRGPKDLLVEKLVIDLCRPQFSNKKM
;
A
#
# COMPACT_ATOMS: atom_id res chain seq x y z
N MET A 1 -19.23 -28.68 -18.69
CA MET A 1 -18.35 -27.91 -19.56
C MET A 1 -18.93 -26.51 -19.70
N ALA A 2 -18.43 -25.58 -18.92
CA ALA A 2 -18.86 -24.18 -19.02
C ALA A 2 -18.12 -23.54 -20.18
N THR A 3 -18.83 -23.04 -21.15
CA THR A 3 -18.34 -22.24 -22.28
C THR A 3 -17.64 -21.00 -21.71
N LYS A 4 -16.30 -20.99 -21.73
CA LYS A 4 -15.52 -19.76 -21.53
C LYS A 4 -15.99 -18.76 -22.59
N GLY A 5 -16.70 -17.72 -22.18
CA GLY A 5 -16.95 -16.57 -23.02
C GLY A 5 -15.64 -16.12 -23.65
N SER A 6 -15.61 -15.91 -24.94
CA SER A 6 -14.45 -15.41 -25.67
C SER A 6 -14.11 -14.03 -25.12
N VAL A 7 -13.04 -13.94 -24.27
CA VAL A 7 -12.52 -12.66 -23.84
C VAL A 7 -12.00 -11.97 -25.10
N ASN A 8 -12.53 -10.80 -25.38
CA ASN A 8 -12.06 -10.00 -26.51
C ASN A 8 -10.71 -9.38 -26.14
N ILE A 9 -9.63 -9.86 -26.75
CA ILE A 9 -8.29 -9.30 -26.55
C ILE A 9 -8.14 -8.12 -27.50
N TYR A 10 -7.89 -6.95 -26.93
CA TYR A 10 -7.57 -5.76 -27.71
C TYR A 10 -6.11 -5.81 -28.20
N PRO A 11 -5.82 -5.20 -29.34
CA PRO A 11 -4.45 -5.12 -29.86
C PRO A 11 -3.54 -4.20 -29.03
N LEU A 12 -4.13 -3.35 -28.16
CA LEU A 12 -3.39 -2.39 -27.35
C LEU A 12 -4.03 -2.21 -25.97
N TYR A 13 -3.19 -2.17 -24.93
CA TYR A 13 -3.53 -1.78 -23.56
C TYR A 13 -2.53 -0.74 -23.07
N PHE A 14 -3.01 0.31 -22.42
CA PHE A 14 -2.20 1.28 -21.73
C PHE A 14 -2.62 1.31 -20.26
N LEU A 15 -1.79 0.74 -19.39
CA LEU A 15 -2.01 0.61 -17.95
C LEU A 15 -1.06 1.56 -17.25
N PHE A 16 -1.58 2.51 -16.48
CA PHE A 16 -0.73 3.49 -15.83
C PHE A 16 -1.24 3.87 -14.44
N GLY A 17 -0.34 4.35 -13.60
CA GLY A 17 -0.66 4.82 -12.26
C GLY A 17 0.37 4.38 -11.23
N PRO A 18 0.26 4.89 -10.00
CA PRO A 18 1.20 4.60 -8.92
C PRO A 18 0.92 3.28 -8.19
N GLU A 19 -0.08 2.49 -8.61
CA GLU A 19 -0.44 1.22 -7.94
C GLU A 19 0.10 0.02 -8.70
N ASP A 20 1.39 -0.22 -8.54
CA ASP A 20 2.15 -1.24 -9.27
C ASP A 20 1.55 -2.64 -9.13
N PHE A 21 1.08 -3.00 -7.92
CA PHE A 21 0.47 -4.31 -7.66
C PHE A 21 -0.71 -4.61 -8.59
N LEU A 22 -1.61 -3.66 -8.77
CA LEU A 22 -2.79 -3.85 -9.63
C LEU A 22 -2.43 -3.87 -11.11
N ILE A 23 -1.41 -3.10 -11.50
CA ILE A 23 -0.88 -3.10 -12.87
C ILE A 23 -0.24 -4.46 -13.20
N GLU A 24 0.57 -5.00 -12.29
CA GLU A 24 1.18 -6.33 -12.44
C GLU A 24 0.12 -7.43 -12.52
N GLU A 25 -0.90 -7.37 -11.65
CA GLU A 25 -1.99 -8.33 -11.64
C GLU A 25 -2.78 -8.31 -12.96
N GLU A 26 -3.16 -7.13 -13.46
CA GLU A 26 -3.87 -7.00 -14.73
C GLU A 26 -2.98 -7.42 -15.92
N THR A 27 -1.71 -7.06 -15.91
CA THR A 27 -0.74 -7.50 -16.93
C THR A 27 -0.61 -9.02 -16.96
N LYS A 28 -0.51 -9.67 -15.80
CA LYS A 28 -0.44 -11.12 -15.69
C LYS A 28 -1.72 -11.78 -16.20
N LYS A 29 -2.87 -11.24 -15.84
CA LYS A 29 -4.18 -11.71 -16.29
C LYS A 29 -4.30 -11.62 -17.83
N LEU A 30 -3.91 -10.50 -18.43
CA LEU A 30 -3.87 -10.31 -19.88
C LEU A 30 -2.93 -11.32 -20.55
N LEU A 31 -1.75 -11.56 -19.98
CA LEU A 31 -0.80 -12.55 -20.47
C LEU A 31 -1.40 -13.97 -20.44
N ASP A 32 -2.02 -14.36 -19.32
CA ASP A 32 -2.64 -15.67 -19.14
C ASP A 32 -3.83 -15.91 -20.09
N GLN A 33 -4.57 -14.84 -20.41
CA GLN A 33 -5.67 -14.88 -21.37
C GLN A 33 -5.19 -14.93 -22.82
N THR A 34 -4.03 -14.35 -23.11
CA THR A 34 -3.49 -14.18 -24.46
C THR A 34 -2.61 -15.37 -24.88
N LEU A 35 -1.75 -15.86 -23.98
CA LEU A 35 -0.76 -16.89 -24.26
C LEU A 35 -0.84 -18.06 -23.27
N SER A 36 -0.93 -19.27 -23.82
CA SER A 36 -0.70 -20.48 -23.02
C SER A 36 0.76 -20.53 -22.52
N PRO A 37 1.06 -21.17 -21.40
CA PRO A 37 2.43 -21.29 -20.88
C PRO A 37 3.44 -21.82 -21.92
N SER A 38 3.05 -22.79 -22.74
CA SER A 38 3.90 -23.38 -23.78
C SER A 38 4.20 -22.43 -24.95
N ALA A 39 3.33 -21.45 -25.21
CA ALA A 39 3.51 -20.49 -26.31
C ALA A 39 4.36 -19.28 -25.92
N ARG A 40 4.61 -19.05 -24.62
CA ARG A 40 5.32 -17.85 -24.11
C ARG A 40 6.74 -17.75 -24.62
N GLY A 41 7.47 -18.86 -24.71
CA GLY A 41 8.87 -18.85 -25.14
C GLY A 41 9.11 -18.24 -26.54
N PHE A 42 8.09 -18.26 -27.43
CA PHE A 42 8.21 -17.72 -28.80
C PHE A 42 7.42 -16.41 -29.00
N ASN A 43 6.43 -16.14 -28.16
CA ASN A 43 5.48 -15.05 -28.40
C ASN A 43 5.41 -14.00 -27.29
N LEU A 44 6.12 -14.17 -26.18
CA LEU A 44 6.26 -13.16 -25.13
C LEU A 44 7.53 -12.35 -25.35
N HIS A 45 7.39 -11.05 -25.51
CA HIS A 45 8.50 -10.11 -25.60
C HIS A 45 8.33 -9.03 -24.54
N ILE A 46 9.41 -8.74 -23.83
CA ILE A 46 9.44 -7.74 -22.76
C ILE A 46 10.45 -6.67 -23.15
N PHE A 47 10.02 -5.44 -23.15
CA PHE A 47 10.80 -4.25 -23.45
C PHE A 47 10.70 -3.25 -22.27
N SER A 48 11.68 -2.37 -22.15
CA SER A 48 11.63 -1.21 -21.28
C SER A 48 11.79 0.07 -22.10
N GLY A 49 11.01 1.08 -21.80
CA GLY A 49 11.13 2.39 -22.43
C GLY A 49 12.44 3.10 -22.11
N GLN A 50 13.22 2.59 -21.14
CA GLN A 50 14.55 3.11 -20.81
C GLN A 50 15.65 2.53 -21.70
N ASP A 51 15.52 1.26 -22.14
CA ASP A 51 16.58 0.50 -22.78
C ASP A 51 16.32 0.19 -24.25
N HIS A 52 15.08 0.35 -24.72
CA HIS A 52 14.67 -0.07 -26.06
C HIS A 52 13.99 1.05 -26.84
N THR A 53 14.20 1.05 -28.14
CA THR A 53 13.55 2.02 -29.03
C THR A 53 12.13 1.62 -29.39
N SER A 54 11.27 2.60 -29.62
CA SER A 54 9.90 2.37 -30.09
C SER A 54 9.83 1.59 -31.42
N GLN A 55 10.85 1.74 -32.29
CA GLN A 55 10.93 1.01 -33.56
C GLN A 55 11.15 -0.49 -33.32
N GLU A 56 11.96 -0.91 -32.33
CA GLU A 56 12.13 -2.32 -31.97
C GLU A 56 10.81 -2.91 -31.49
N ILE A 57 10.08 -2.17 -30.66
CA ILE A 57 8.77 -2.58 -30.14
C ILE A 57 7.76 -2.74 -31.29
N VAL A 58 7.69 -1.78 -32.19
CA VAL A 58 6.79 -1.83 -33.37
C VAL A 58 7.14 -3.03 -34.28
N ARG A 59 8.42 -3.29 -34.53
CA ARG A 59 8.87 -4.47 -35.31
C ARG A 59 8.42 -5.78 -34.65
N ALA A 60 8.55 -5.87 -33.32
CA ALA A 60 8.08 -7.04 -32.58
C ALA A 60 6.55 -7.20 -32.69
N ALA A 61 5.79 -6.11 -32.60
CA ALA A 61 4.34 -6.10 -32.68
C ALA A 61 3.80 -6.40 -34.09
N GLN A 62 4.55 -6.09 -35.16
CA GLN A 62 4.24 -6.42 -36.52
C GLN A 62 4.63 -7.84 -36.94
N THR A 63 5.46 -8.52 -36.13
CA THR A 63 5.89 -9.89 -36.40
C THR A 63 4.76 -10.87 -36.06
N LEU A 64 4.45 -11.79 -37.00
CA LEU A 64 3.41 -12.80 -36.78
C LEU A 64 3.76 -13.74 -35.60
N PRO A 65 2.75 -14.18 -34.83
CA PRO A 65 2.98 -15.14 -33.76
C PRO A 65 3.34 -16.53 -34.31
N MET A 66 4.12 -17.27 -33.47
CA MET A 66 4.49 -18.66 -33.79
C MET A 66 3.67 -19.65 -32.96
N PHE A 67 2.95 -20.56 -33.60
CA PHE A 67 2.13 -21.59 -32.95
C PHE A 67 1.11 -21.04 -31.92
N SER A 68 0.69 -19.77 -32.07
CA SER A 68 -0.28 -19.10 -31.22
C SER A 68 -1.15 -18.17 -32.05
N LYS A 69 -2.31 -17.79 -31.51
CA LYS A 69 -3.18 -16.79 -32.13
C LYS A 69 -2.63 -15.37 -31.96
N TYR A 70 -1.94 -15.12 -30.86
CA TYR A 70 -1.44 -13.80 -30.49
C TYR A 70 0.03 -13.83 -30.15
N ARG A 71 0.68 -12.66 -30.31
CA ARG A 71 1.96 -12.29 -29.74
C ARG A 71 1.72 -11.27 -28.63
N PHE A 72 2.32 -11.47 -27.47
CA PHE A 72 2.21 -10.57 -26.32
C PHE A 72 3.48 -9.74 -26.20
N ILE A 73 3.35 -8.42 -26.22
CA ILE A 73 4.45 -7.48 -26.11
C ILE A 73 4.18 -6.64 -24.86
N LEU A 74 5.04 -6.77 -23.85
CA LEU A 74 5.01 -5.94 -22.65
C LEU A 74 6.07 -4.85 -22.76
N VAL A 75 5.67 -3.61 -22.53
CA VAL A 75 6.58 -2.46 -22.48
C VAL A 75 6.44 -1.80 -21.10
N SER A 76 7.45 -1.97 -20.26
CA SER A 76 7.54 -1.23 -19.00
C SER A 76 8.09 0.17 -19.22
N ASP A 77 7.90 1.04 -18.23
CA ASP A 77 8.42 2.42 -18.23
C ASP A 77 8.06 3.21 -19.49
N ALA A 78 6.84 3.01 -20.00
CA ALA A 78 6.40 3.66 -21.23
C ALA A 78 6.29 5.19 -21.11
N ASP A 79 6.28 5.76 -19.93
CA ASP A 79 6.35 7.20 -19.67
C ASP A 79 7.76 7.79 -19.80
N GLN A 80 8.79 6.95 -19.97
CA GLN A 80 10.17 7.41 -20.18
C GLN A 80 10.49 7.73 -21.65
N PHE A 81 9.65 7.33 -22.60
CA PHE A 81 9.82 7.71 -23.99
C PHE A 81 9.69 9.23 -24.19
N ASP A 82 10.60 9.80 -24.94
CA ASP A 82 10.47 11.20 -25.34
C ASP A 82 9.47 11.41 -26.49
N GLU A 83 9.20 12.66 -26.86
CA GLU A 83 8.22 12.99 -27.89
C GLU A 83 8.60 12.49 -29.31
N ASP A 84 9.87 12.35 -29.61
CA ASP A 84 10.33 11.82 -30.92
C ASP A 84 10.28 10.30 -30.93
N GLU A 85 10.62 9.68 -29.83
CA GLU A 85 10.59 8.21 -29.70
C GLU A 85 9.18 7.63 -29.73
N ILE A 86 8.15 8.34 -29.27
CA ILE A 86 6.77 7.81 -29.32
C ILE A 86 6.15 7.83 -30.73
N LYS A 87 6.70 8.58 -31.68
CA LYS A 87 6.11 8.75 -33.03
C LYS A 87 5.87 7.41 -33.75
N PRO A 88 6.82 6.46 -33.81
CA PRO A 88 6.59 5.16 -34.44
C PRO A 88 5.47 4.34 -33.78
N LEU A 89 5.35 4.44 -32.44
CA LEU A 89 4.25 3.79 -31.71
C LEU A 89 2.90 4.44 -32.03
N ILE A 90 2.84 5.78 -32.17
CA ILE A 90 1.61 6.49 -32.54
C ILE A 90 1.17 6.14 -33.97
N GLU A 91 2.11 6.00 -34.90
CA GLU A 91 1.80 5.51 -36.26
C GLU A 91 1.28 4.06 -36.22
N TYR A 92 1.90 3.21 -35.42
CA TYR A 92 1.44 1.82 -35.24
C TYR A 92 0.01 1.75 -34.64
N ILE A 93 -0.31 2.61 -33.65
CA ILE A 93 -1.63 2.66 -33.01
C ILE A 93 -2.76 3.00 -34.02
N GLN A 94 -2.47 3.70 -35.10
CA GLN A 94 -3.50 3.98 -36.15
C GLN A 94 -3.96 2.72 -36.89
N ASN A 95 -3.08 1.73 -36.99
CA ASN A 95 -3.40 0.45 -37.63
C ASN A 95 -2.64 -0.71 -36.97
N PRO A 96 -3.03 -1.07 -35.74
CA PRO A 96 -2.31 -2.09 -34.99
C PRO A 96 -2.53 -3.49 -35.54
N SER A 97 -1.53 -4.36 -35.41
CA SER A 97 -1.64 -5.76 -35.80
C SER A 97 -2.72 -6.47 -34.98
N PRO A 98 -3.73 -7.10 -35.62
CA PRO A 98 -4.79 -7.80 -34.92
C PRO A 98 -4.32 -9.08 -34.21
N SER A 99 -3.12 -9.55 -34.51
CA SER A 99 -2.48 -10.71 -33.89
C SER A 99 -1.46 -10.31 -32.79
N ALA A 100 -1.31 -9.02 -32.49
CA ALA A 100 -0.50 -8.53 -31.39
C ALA A 100 -1.39 -8.10 -30.22
N CYS A 101 -0.91 -8.31 -29.01
CA CYS A 101 -1.41 -7.72 -27.78
C CYS A 101 -0.25 -6.90 -27.18
N LEU A 102 -0.24 -5.60 -27.47
CA LEU A 102 0.75 -4.67 -26.94
C LEU A 102 0.23 -4.08 -25.63
N VAL A 103 0.93 -4.34 -24.54
CA VAL A 103 0.63 -3.83 -23.20
C VAL A 103 1.72 -2.86 -22.81
N MET A 104 1.37 -1.58 -22.70
CA MET A 104 2.26 -0.52 -22.24
C MET A 104 1.94 -0.21 -20.78
N VAL A 105 2.96 -0.23 -19.94
CA VAL A 105 2.87 0.05 -18.49
C VAL A 105 3.69 1.30 -18.15
N ALA A 106 3.13 2.18 -17.32
CA ALA A 106 3.77 3.42 -16.93
C ALA A 106 3.35 3.84 -15.50
N GLN A 107 4.19 4.60 -14.82
CA GLN A 107 3.80 5.22 -13.53
C GLN A 107 2.87 6.42 -13.72
N THR A 108 3.01 7.11 -14.82
CA THR A 108 2.17 8.27 -15.15
C THR A 108 1.70 8.21 -16.58
N SER A 109 0.65 8.95 -16.91
CA SER A 109 0.23 9.08 -18.31
C SER A 109 1.27 9.80 -19.18
N GLY A 110 2.18 10.58 -18.59
CA GLY A 110 3.31 11.23 -19.25
C GLY A 110 3.02 11.78 -20.64
N PRO A 111 3.86 11.45 -21.64
CA PRO A 111 3.69 11.93 -23.01
C PRO A 111 2.46 11.32 -23.72
N TRP A 112 1.90 10.22 -23.17
CA TRP A 112 0.75 9.49 -23.73
C TRP A 112 -0.59 10.20 -23.47
N LYS A 113 -0.65 11.15 -22.54
CA LYS A 113 -1.90 11.84 -22.17
C LYS A 113 -2.64 12.42 -23.36
N LYS A 114 -1.94 13.02 -24.32
CA LYS A 114 -2.51 13.62 -25.53
C LYS A 114 -3.03 12.56 -26.55
N TYR A 115 -2.60 11.31 -26.40
CA TYR A 115 -2.94 10.22 -27.31
C TYR A 115 -3.93 9.21 -26.72
N GLN A 116 -4.36 9.35 -25.47
CA GLN A 116 -5.28 8.41 -24.82
C GLN A 116 -6.53 8.14 -25.65
N ARG A 117 -7.15 9.19 -26.21
CA ARG A 117 -8.33 9.01 -27.10
C ARG A 117 -8.05 8.23 -28.39
N GLN A 118 -6.82 8.20 -28.85
CA GLN A 118 -6.44 7.40 -30.02
C GLN A 118 -6.25 5.93 -29.61
N ILE A 119 -5.65 5.70 -28.46
CA ILE A 119 -5.48 4.36 -27.88
C ILE A 119 -6.86 3.74 -27.60
N GLU A 120 -7.80 4.48 -26.99
CA GLU A 120 -9.16 4.01 -26.69
C GLU A 120 -9.97 3.58 -27.93
N LYS A 121 -9.63 4.03 -29.13
CA LYS A 121 -10.29 3.59 -30.36
C LYS A 121 -9.93 2.16 -30.77
N VAL A 122 -8.76 1.69 -30.41
CA VAL A 122 -8.21 0.41 -30.82
C VAL A 122 -7.88 -0.51 -29.62
N GLY A 123 -7.97 0.00 -28.40
CA GLY A 123 -7.57 -0.71 -27.20
C GLY A 123 -8.22 -0.17 -25.96
N GLU A 124 -7.58 -0.41 -24.83
CA GLU A 124 -8.04 -0.02 -23.50
C GLU A 124 -6.99 0.86 -22.79
N VAL A 125 -7.47 1.90 -22.11
CA VAL A 125 -6.67 2.77 -21.26
C VAL A 125 -7.20 2.67 -19.83
N THR A 126 -6.37 2.21 -18.90
CA THR A 126 -6.78 2.03 -17.51
C THR A 126 -5.80 2.73 -16.56
N GLU A 127 -6.34 3.59 -15.72
CA GLU A 127 -5.58 4.24 -14.64
C GLU A 127 -5.75 3.46 -13.34
N PHE A 128 -4.62 3.21 -12.65
CA PHE A 128 -4.56 2.55 -11.35
C PHE A 128 -4.11 3.55 -10.27
N PRO A 129 -5.05 4.35 -9.75
CA PRO A 129 -4.73 5.33 -8.71
C PRO A 129 -4.41 4.63 -7.40
N ARG A 130 -3.55 5.27 -6.58
CA ARG A 130 -3.23 4.76 -5.25
C ARG A 130 -4.47 4.60 -4.39
N LEU A 131 -4.67 3.38 -3.88
CA LEU A 131 -5.76 3.12 -2.94
C LEU A 131 -5.42 3.71 -1.57
N LYS A 132 -6.43 4.29 -0.89
CA LYS A 132 -6.26 4.88 0.44
C LYS A 132 -7.51 4.68 1.30
N GLY A 133 -7.30 4.57 2.61
CA GLY A 133 -8.39 4.53 3.59
C GLY A 133 -9.45 3.49 3.25
N ARG A 134 -10.70 3.91 3.04
CA ARG A 134 -11.84 3.02 2.76
C ARG A 134 -11.71 2.19 1.49
N SER A 135 -11.00 2.69 0.47
CA SER A 135 -10.81 1.93 -0.77
C SER A 135 -9.92 0.71 -0.56
N LEU A 136 -8.93 0.79 0.35
CA LEU A 136 -8.10 -0.36 0.76
C LEU A 136 -8.94 -1.43 1.48
N ALA A 137 -9.76 -1.03 2.45
CA ALA A 137 -10.64 -1.96 3.16
C ALA A 137 -11.65 -2.62 2.20
N SER A 138 -12.21 -1.85 1.25
CA SER A 138 -13.09 -2.40 0.22
C SER A 138 -12.37 -3.37 -0.70
N TRP A 139 -11.14 -3.07 -1.10
CA TRP A 139 -10.30 -3.94 -1.89
C TRP A 139 -9.99 -5.25 -1.12
N ALA A 140 -9.61 -5.17 0.16
CA ALA A 140 -9.33 -6.32 1.00
C ALA A 140 -10.54 -7.27 1.12
N ARG A 141 -11.74 -6.72 1.32
CA ARG A 141 -13.00 -7.49 1.36
C ARG A 141 -13.31 -8.17 0.02
N LYS A 142 -13.19 -7.43 -1.08
CA LYS A 142 -13.36 -7.97 -2.43
C LYS A 142 -12.39 -9.12 -2.68
N ARG A 143 -11.13 -8.94 -2.32
CA ARG A 143 -10.08 -9.93 -2.48
C ARG A 143 -10.37 -11.22 -1.69
N MET A 144 -10.82 -11.08 -0.45
CA MET A 144 -11.22 -12.23 0.35
C MET A 144 -12.47 -12.94 -0.22
N THR A 145 -13.41 -12.18 -0.76
CA THR A 145 -14.60 -12.74 -1.44
C THR A 145 -14.23 -13.55 -2.69
N GLU A 146 -13.28 -13.09 -3.48
CA GLU A 146 -12.73 -13.80 -4.65
C GLU A 146 -12.08 -15.14 -4.25
N LYS A 147 -11.53 -15.23 -3.03
CA LYS A 147 -11.00 -16.46 -2.43
C LYS A 147 -12.10 -17.35 -1.79
N GLY A 148 -13.38 -16.94 -1.84
CA GLY A 148 -14.55 -17.71 -1.35
C GLY A 148 -14.84 -17.53 0.14
N LYS A 149 -14.29 -16.50 0.80
CA LYS A 149 -14.57 -16.16 2.20
C LYS A 149 -15.06 -14.73 2.34
N THR A 150 -15.69 -14.43 3.47
CA THR A 150 -16.12 -13.05 3.82
C THR A 150 -15.16 -12.48 4.85
N LEU A 151 -14.67 -11.26 4.63
CA LEU A 151 -13.90 -10.51 5.61
C LEU A 151 -14.81 -9.49 6.29
N SER A 152 -14.91 -9.49 7.62
CA SER A 152 -15.71 -8.51 8.36
C SER A 152 -15.15 -7.09 8.19
N ASP A 153 -15.99 -6.09 8.37
CA ASP A 153 -15.58 -4.68 8.23
C ASP A 153 -14.48 -4.32 9.23
N GLU A 154 -14.63 -4.80 10.48
CA GLU A 154 -13.63 -4.60 11.53
C GLU A 154 -12.30 -5.27 11.20
N ALA A 155 -12.31 -6.50 10.66
CA ALA A 155 -11.10 -7.21 10.26
C ALA A 155 -10.40 -6.51 9.08
N ALA A 156 -11.17 -6.03 8.08
CA ALA A 156 -10.62 -5.30 6.95
C ALA A 156 -9.97 -3.99 7.39
N ASP A 157 -10.67 -3.21 8.22
CA ASP A 157 -10.16 -1.95 8.75
C ASP A 157 -8.90 -2.15 9.60
N TYR A 158 -8.89 -3.19 10.42
CA TYR A 158 -7.74 -3.56 11.25
C TYR A 158 -6.52 -3.94 10.39
N LEU A 159 -6.71 -4.82 9.38
CA LEU A 159 -5.62 -5.20 8.48
C LEU A 159 -5.03 -4.00 7.75
N VAL A 160 -5.86 -3.11 7.22
CA VAL A 160 -5.39 -1.89 6.56
C VAL A 160 -4.60 -0.99 7.51
N GLU A 161 -5.05 -0.84 8.75
CA GLU A 161 -4.35 0.00 9.74
C GLU A 161 -3.01 -0.62 10.15
N VAL A 162 -2.97 -1.93 10.35
CA VAL A 162 -1.79 -2.64 10.84
C VAL A 162 -0.75 -2.87 9.74
N VAL A 163 -1.19 -3.26 8.56
CA VAL A 163 -0.32 -3.58 7.42
C VAL A 163 0.08 -2.31 6.64
N GLY A 164 -0.81 -1.32 6.60
CA GLY A 164 -0.59 -0.08 5.86
C GLY A 164 -1.22 -0.09 4.46
N ASP A 165 -0.73 0.80 3.59
CA ASP A 165 -1.32 1.09 2.28
C ASP A 165 -0.62 0.38 1.10
N HIS A 166 0.31 -0.54 1.38
CA HIS A 166 0.95 -1.36 0.35
C HIS A 166 0.14 -2.61 0.04
N LEU A 167 -0.37 -2.71 -1.20
CA LEU A 167 -1.24 -3.84 -1.59
C LEU A 167 -0.54 -5.19 -1.56
N HIS A 168 0.76 -5.27 -1.87
CA HIS A 168 1.53 -6.51 -1.74
C HIS A 168 1.53 -7.06 -0.30
N ASP A 169 1.75 -6.16 0.68
CA ASP A 169 1.77 -6.56 2.09
C ASP A 169 0.38 -6.94 2.57
N LEU A 170 -0.64 -6.19 2.13
CA LEU A 170 -2.03 -6.46 2.45
C LEU A 170 -2.50 -7.80 1.83
N GLU A 171 -2.11 -8.12 0.58
CA GLU A 171 -2.39 -9.43 -0.05
C GLU A 171 -1.74 -10.57 0.74
N ASN A 172 -0.47 -10.41 1.16
CA ASN A 172 0.21 -11.40 1.98
C ASN A 172 -0.48 -11.61 3.33
N ALA A 173 -0.96 -10.54 3.97
CA ALA A 173 -1.72 -10.62 5.22
C ALA A 173 -3.09 -11.31 5.02
N LEU A 174 -3.79 -11.00 3.93
CA LEU A 174 -5.04 -11.65 3.56
C LEU A 174 -4.84 -13.15 3.27
N GLU A 175 -3.74 -13.52 2.61
CA GLU A 175 -3.41 -14.93 2.35
C GLU A 175 -3.16 -15.68 3.66
N LYS A 176 -2.38 -15.11 4.58
CA LYS A 176 -2.17 -15.68 5.92
C LYS A 176 -3.50 -15.83 6.67
N ALA A 177 -4.36 -14.81 6.64
CA ALA A 177 -5.69 -14.85 7.26
C ALA A 177 -6.57 -15.93 6.64
N PHE A 178 -6.57 -16.05 5.32
CA PHE A 178 -7.31 -17.08 4.59
C PHE A 178 -6.91 -18.48 5.02
N LEU A 179 -5.59 -18.73 5.12
CA LEU A 179 -5.05 -20.05 5.51
C LEU A 179 -5.29 -20.38 6.99
N SER A 180 -5.17 -19.39 7.88
CA SER A 180 -5.29 -19.60 9.32
C SER A 180 -6.69 -20.00 9.78
N VAL A 181 -7.74 -19.50 9.11
CA VAL A 181 -9.13 -19.78 9.50
C VAL A 181 -9.69 -21.12 8.96
N GLY A 182 -8.90 -21.87 8.18
CA GLY A 182 -9.28 -23.20 7.67
C GLY A 182 -10.66 -23.21 6.99
N GLU A 183 -11.61 -24.01 7.45
CA GLU A 183 -12.96 -24.18 6.88
C GLU A 183 -13.93 -23.04 7.23
N LYS A 184 -13.58 -22.13 8.13
CA LYS A 184 -14.43 -21.00 8.53
C LYS A 184 -14.67 -20.08 7.32
N LYS A 185 -15.93 -19.72 7.08
CA LYS A 185 -16.34 -18.89 5.91
C LYS A 185 -16.14 -17.39 6.13
N THR A 186 -16.18 -16.97 7.40
CA THR A 186 -16.02 -15.55 7.77
C THR A 186 -14.70 -15.37 8.51
N VAL A 187 -13.96 -14.36 8.14
CA VAL A 187 -12.73 -13.91 8.82
C VAL A 187 -13.10 -12.69 9.66
N ASP A 188 -13.07 -12.83 10.97
CA ASP A 188 -13.43 -11.80 11.92
C ASP A 188 -12.19 -11.12 12.51
N LEU A 189 -12.39 -10.03 13.26
CA LEU A 189 -11.29 -9.27 13.89
C LEU A 189 -10.38 -10.18 14.74
N SER A 190 -10.95 -11.09 15.53
CA SER A 190 -10.19 -12.01 16.38
C SER A 190 -9.29 -12.99 15.61
N ASP A 191 -9.62 -13.29 14.34
CA ASP A 191 -8.82 -14.16 13.50
C ASP A 191 -7.57 -13.44 12.95
N VAL A 192 -7.65 -12.12 12.79
CA VAL A 192 -6.58 -11.31 12.21
C VAL A 192 -5.70 -10.62 13.26
N GLU A 193 -6.21 -10.38 14.47
CA GLU A 193 -5.42 -9.80 15.58
C GLU A 193 -4.20 -10.67 15.92
N GLY A 194 -4.33 -11.98 15.88
CA GLY A 194 -3.23 -12.93 16.13
C GLY A 194 -2.19 -13.00 15.01
N LEU A 195 -2.60 -12.69 13.77
CA LEU A 195 -1.72 -12.74 12.59
C LEU A 195 -0.90 -11.46 12.42
N ALA A 196 -1.44 -10.36 12.88
CA ALA A 196 -0.81 -9.06 12.79
C ALA A 196 0.18 -8.78 13.93
N SER A 197 0.30 -9.68 14.91
CA SER A 197 1.21 -9.54 16.05
C SER A 197 2.70 -9.49 15.67
N GLU A 198 3.06 -9.83 14.46
CA GLU A 198 4.41 -9.63 13.92
C GLU A 198 4.62 -8.24 13.28
N VAL A 199 3.61 -7.38 13.19
CA VAL A 199 3.69 -6.10 12.47
C VAL A 199 3.31 -4.92 13.36
N LYS A 200 4.21 -4.16 13.67
CA LYS A 200 4.61 -2.83 14.20
C LYS A 200 3.59 -1.73 14.48
N ILE A 201 2.42 -1.70 13.87
CA ILE A 201 1.43 -0.64 14.14
C ILE A 201 0.72 -0.95 15.46
N SER A 202 0.46 -2.23 15.75
CA SER A 202 -0.03 -2.65 17.06
C SER A 202 0.92 -2.16 18.18
N THR A 203 2.22 -2.25 17.94
CA THR A 203 3.24 -1.78 18.89
C THR A 203 3.12 -0.29 19.20
N VAL A 204 2.84 0.57 18.20
CA VAL A 204 2.67 2.02 18.47
C VAL A 204 1.35 2.30 19.16
N PHE A 205 0.26 1.64 18.80
CA PHE A 205 -1.02 1.76 19.52
C PHE A 205 -0.88 1.29 20.95
N ASP A 206 -0.25 0.14 21.19
CA ASP A 206 -0.03 -0.42 22.52
C ASP A 206 0.92 0.48 23.35
N LEU A 207 1.94 1.04 22.72
CA LEU A 207 2.85 2.00 23.35
C LEU A 207 2.11 3.28 23.74
N MET A 208 1.28 3.82 22.84
CA MET A 208 0.48 5.02 23.12
C MET A 208 -0.57 4.77 24.21
N ASP A 209 -1.17 3.58 24.24
CA ASP A 209 -2.06 3.17 25.33
C ASP A 209 -1.30 3.09 26.67
N ALA A 210 -0.14 2.48 26.69
CA ALA A 210 0.69 2.39 27.89
C ALA A 210 1.13 3.78 28.41
N ILE A 211 1.51 4.68 27.51
CA ILE A 211 1.83 6.07 27.80
C ILE A 211 0.58 6.81 28.36
N GLY A 212 -0.56 6.66 27.70
CA GLY A 212 -1.82 7.29 28.13
C GLY A 212 -2.27 6.84 29.53
N HIS A 213 -2.05 5.56 29.86
CA HIS A 213 -2.31 5.00 31.19
C HIS A 213 -1.18 5.26 32.19
N GLN A 214 -0.10 5.92 31.80
CA GLN A 214 1.11 6.15 32.62
C GLN A 214 1.75 4.84 33.13
N ASN A 215 1.60 3.77 32.38
CA ASN A 215 2.20 2.47 32.70
C ASN A 215 3.60 2.39 32.09
N LEU A 216 4.58 2.94 32.81
CA LEU A 216 5.97 3.00 32.36
C LEU A 216 6.58 1.62 32.11
N GLU A 217 6.31 0.65 32.97
CA GLU A 217 6.83 -0.71 32.83
C GLU A 217 6.35 -1.35 31.52
N LYS A 218 5.05 -1.26 31.26
CA LYS A 218 4.46 -1.76 30.02
C LYS A 218 5.01 -1.00 28.79
N ALA A 219 5.14 0.32 28.87
CA ALA A 219 5.65 1.15 27.78
C ALA A 219 7.10 0.80 27.43
N LEU A 220 7.97 0.62 28.43
CA LEU A 220 9.36 0.22 28.22
C LEU A 220 9.48 -1.21 27.66
N GLY A 221 8.69 -2.16 28.17
CA GLY A 221 8.68 -3.53 27.65
C GLY A 221 8.21 -3.62 26.18
N ILE A 222 7.26 -2.75 25.77
CA ILE A 222 6.86 -2.63 24.37
C ILE A 222 7.97 -2.02 23.52
N LEU A 223 8.62 -0.97 24.03
CA LEU A 223 9.74 -0.31 23.36
C LEU A 223 10.91 -1.29 23.15
N GLU A 224 11.31 -2.04 24.16
CA GLU A 224 12.37 -3.03 24.09
C GLU A 224 12.11 -4.06 22.97
N LYS A 225 10.92 -4.65 22.94
CA LYS A 225 10.51 -5.57 21.88
C LYS A 225 10.54 -4.93 20.49
N ALA A 226 10.14 -3.66 20.39
CA ALA A 226 10.18 -2.93 19.12
C ALA A 226 11.62 -2.68 18.65
N MET A 227 12.56 -2.48 19.57
CA MET A 227 13.96 -2.26 19.29
C MET A 227 14.72 -3.56 18.99
N GLU A 228 14.35 -4.67 19.63
CA GLU A 228 14.92 -5.99 19.36
C GLU A 228 14.51 -6.54 18.00
N SER A 229 13.34 -6.16 17.50
CA SER A 229 12.84 -6.53 16.17
C SER A 229 13.66 -5.84 15.07
N ARG A 230 14.92 -6.23 14.90
CA ARG A 230 15.85 -5.73 13.86
C ARG A 230 15.38 -6.00 12.43
N SER A 231 14.25 -6.64 12.27
CA SER A 231 13.65 -6.98 10.98
C SER A 231 12.34 -6.24 10.82
N ILE A 232 12.43 -4.95 10.44
CA ILE A 232 11.30 -4.27 9.86
C ILE A 232 11.39 -4.51 8.34
N PRO A 233 10.69 -5.48 7.73
CA PRO A 233 10.63 -5.58 6.29
C PRO A 233 9.82 -4.40 5.75
N PHE A 234 10.51 -3.32 5.45
CA PHE A 234 10.02 -2.32 4.51
C PHE A 234 10.52 -2.74 3.15
N ARG A 235 9.59 -3.08 2.24
CA ARG A 235 9.77 -3.42 0.84
C ARG A 235 10.73 -4.59 0.54
N LYS A 236 10.18 -5.64 -0.06
CA LYS A 236 10.93 -6.75 -0.64
C LYS A 236 11.78 -6.32 -1.86
N ASP A 237 11.50 -5.16 -2.42
CA ASP A 237 12.08 -4.63 -3.67
C ASP A 237 13.11 -3.50 -3.44
N GLU A 238 13.41 -3.14 -2.21
CA GLU A 238 14.50 -2.21 -1.93
C GLU A 238 15.83 -2.97 -1.87
N ASP A 239 16.82 -2.43 -2.57
CA ASP A 239 18.22 -2.83 -2.52
C ASP A 239 18.61 -3.19 -1.06
N PRO A 240 19.11 -4.41 -0.80
CA PRO A 240 19.51 -4.83 0.54
C PRO A 240 20.49 -3.87 1.23
N SER A 241 21.23 -3.06 0.44
CA SER A 241 22.11 -2.00 0.95
C SER A 241 21.37 -0.76 1.47
N LYS A 242 20.07 -0.61 1.15
CA LYS A 242 19.19 0.49 1.62
C LYS A 242 18.24 0.09 2.73
N ARG A 243 18.37 -1.10 3.30
CA ARG A 243 17.58 -1.52 4.46
C ARG A 243 17.84 -0.55 5.61
N MET A 244 16.79 0.14 6.05
CA MET A 244 16.81 0.88 7.31
C MET A 244 16.88 -0.14 8.45
N ASP A 245 18.10 -0.49 8.85
CA ASP A 245 18.37 -1.40 9.99
C ASP A 245 18.01 -0.76 11.34
N ASP A 246 17.57 0.48 11.33
CA ASP A 246 17.30 1.29 12.53
C ASP A 246 15.79 1.53 12.69
N PRO A 247 15.12 0.88 13.66
CA PRO A 247 13.68 1.05 13.91
C PRO A 247 13.31 2.42 14.50
N VAL A 248 14.28 3.16 15.03
CA VAL A 248 14.06 4.38 15.82
C VAL A 248 13.40 5.51 15.03
N PRO A 249 13.87 5.90 13.82
CA PRO A 249 13.25 6.97 13.05
C PRO A 249 11.80 6.66 12.67
N LEU A 250 11.51 5.40 12.34
CA LEU A 250 10.17 4.97 12.02
C LEU A 250 9.26 5.05 13.26
N LEU A 251 9.70 4.50 14.40
CA LEU A 251 8.95 4.54 15.65
C LEU A 251 8.59 5.98 16.06
N LEU A 252 9.56 6.90 16.01
CA LEU A 252 9.34 8.32 16.30
C LEU A 252 8.34 8.96 15.34
N SER A 253 8.46 8.66 14.05
CA SER A 253 7.52 9.16 13.02
C SER A 253 6.10 8.66 13.28
N MET A 254 5.94 7.37 13.63
CA MET A 254 4.66 6.76 13.93
C MET A 254 4.06 7.29 15.23
N MET A 255 4.85 7.48 16.29
CA MET A 255 4.40 8.11 17.53
C MET A 255 3.90 9.54 17.27
N ALA A 256 4.66 10.35 16.55
CA ALA A 256 4.27 11.71 16.22
C ALA A 256 3.00 11.75 15.33
N LYS A 257 2.84 10.78 14.40
CA LYS A 257 1.62 10.60 13.60
C LYS A 257 0.44 10.25 14.50
N GLN A 258 0.63 9.35 15.47
CA GLN A 258 -0.43 8.92 16.39
C GLN A 258 -0.92 10.08 17.26
N TYR A 259 -0.02 10.87 17.85
CA TYR A 259 -0.37 12.10 18.59
C TYR A 259 -1.20 13.06 17.73
N ARG A 260 -0.79 13.31 16.47
CA ARG A 260 -1.55 14.16 15.53
C ARG A 260 -2.92 13.60 15.22
N ASN A 261 -3.02 12.30 15.02
CA ASN A 261 -4.30 11.64 14.72
C ASN A 261 -5.25 11.73 15.90
N ILE A 262 -4.78 11.47 17.13
CA ILE A 262 -5.58 11.62 18.35
C ILE A 262 -6.08 13.08 18.47
N TRP A 263 -5.21 14.05 18.22
CA TRP A 263 -5.59 15.47 18.27
C TRP A 263 -6.67 15.82 17.26
N ARG A 264 -6.47 15.46 15.99
CA ARG A 264 -7.45 15.70 14.91
C ARG A 264 -8.81 15.07 15.21
N VAL A 265 -8.81 13.82 15.65
CA VAL A 265 -10.04 13.11 16.03
C VAL A 265 -10.72 13.82 17.20
N LYS A 266 -9.97 14.23 18.21
CA LYS A 266 -10.52 14.94 19.38
C LYS A 266 -11.10 16.31 19.01
N GLU A 267 -10.43 17.06 18.15
CA GLU A 267 -10.91 18.36 17.63
C GLU A 267 -12.23 18.20 16.88
N ILE A 268 -12.33 17.24 15.97
CA ILE A 268 -13.56 17.02 15.18
C ILE A 268 -14.68 16.44 16.04
N ALA A 269 -14.36 15.48 16.92
CA ALA A 269 -15.34 14.92 17.85
C ALA A 269 -15.91 15.95 18.83
N SER A 270 -15.19 17.04 19.13
CA SER A 270 -15.71 18.15 19.94
C SER A 270 -16.91 18.86 19.33
N LYS A 271 -17.15 18.72 18.03
CA LYS A 271 -18.33 19.20 17.30
C LYS A 271 -19.56 18.30 17.47
N HIS A 272 -19.57 17.40 18.45
CA HIS A 272 -20.64 16.42 18.73
C HIS A 272 -20.91 15.43 17.58
N LEU A 273 -19.93 15.16 16.74
CA LEU A 273 -20.00 14.18 15.67
C LEU A 273 -19.75 12.77 16.21
N GLY A 274 -20.50 11.80 15.68
CA GLY A 274 -20.29 10.38 15.97
C GLY A 274 -19.05 9.80 15.27
N PRO A 275 -18.57 8.60 15.69
CA PRO A 275 -17.38 7.99 15.11
C PRO A 275 -17.42 7.81 13.59
N ALA A 276 -18.60 7.52 13.03
CA ALA A 276 -18.78 7.36 11.58
C ALA A 276 -18.64 8.68 10.81
N GLU A 277 -19.12 9.78 11.38
CA GLU A 277 -19.05 11.11 10.79
C GLU A 277 -17.60 11.64 10.85
N VAL A 278 -16.93 11.46 12.00
CA VAL A 278 -15.51 11.78 12.17
C VAL A 278 -14.65 10.97 11.19
N ALA A 279 -14.98 9.68 11.00
CA ALA A 279 -14.30 8.82 10.05
C ALA A 279 -14.44 9.31 8.60
N ASN A 280 -15.61 9.80 8.23
CA ASN A 280 -15.85 10.40 6.92
C ASN A 280 -15.02 11.66 6.72
N GLU A 281 -15.07 12.60 7.69
CA GLU A 281 -14.37 13.89 7.59
C GLU A 281 -12.85 13.73 7.53
N LEU A 282 -12.31 12.76 8.27
CA LEU A 282 -10.87 12.49 8.31
C LEU A 282 -10.38 11.50 7.24
N SER A 283 -11.28 10.89 6.48
CA SER A 283 -10.97 9.79 5.54
C SER A 283 -10.23 8.62 6.23
N MET A 284 -10.63 8.34 7.48
CA MET A 284 -10.11 7.24 8.30
C MET A 284 -11.12 6.10 8.37
N SER A 285 -10.67 4.90 8.75
CA SER A 285 -11.58 3.80 9.06
C SER A 285 -12.37 4.08 10.35
N PRO A 286 -13.66 3.66 10.45
CA PRO A 286 -14.44 3.81 11.67
C PRO A 286 -13.83 3.10 12.88
N TRP A 287 -13.13 1.97 12.66
CA TRP A 287 -12.43 1.23 13.70
C TRP A 287 -11.29 2.08 14.28
N ASN A 288 -10.44 2.66 13.41
CA ASN A 288 -9.32 3.51 13.84
C ASN A 288 -9.81 4.73 14.60
N VAL A 289 -10.87 5.41 14.11
CA VAL A 289 -11.45 6.56 14.81
C VAL A 289 -11.93 6.18 16.21
N ARG A 290 -12.60 5.03 16.37
CA ARG A 290 -13.03 4.55 17.71
C ARG A 290 -11.82 4.35 18.64
N LYS A 291 -10.77 3.70 18.16
CA LYS A 291 -9.51 3.52 18.92
C LYS A 291 -8.88 4.86 19.31
N LEU A 292 -8.79 5.79 18.36
CA LEU A 292 -8.22 7.14 18.61
C LEU A 292 -9.08 7.97 19.57
N MET A 293 -10.41 7.84 19.51
CA MET A 293 -11.31 8.48 20.48
C MET A 293 -11.12 7.92 21.89
N GLU A 294 -10.92 6.61 22.02
CA GLU A 294 -10.62 5.99 23.33
C GLU A 294 -9.28 6.47 23.86
N GLN A 295 -8.23 6.45 23.07
CA GLN A 295 -6.92 6.97 23.44
C GLN A 295 -6.99 8.47 23.80
N GLY A 296 -7.79 9.24 23.05
CA GLY A 296 -7.99 10.66 23.30
C GLY A 296 -8.50 11.03 24.69
N LYS A 297 -9.14 10.07 25.41
CA LYS A 297 -9.59 10.28 26.79
C LYS A 297 -8.44 10.46 27.78
N TYR A 298 -7.28 9.88 27.48
CA TYR A 298 -6.09 9.92 28.35
C TYR A 298 -5.24 11.17 28.14
N PHE A 299 -5.40 11.89 27.04
CA PHE A 299 -4.55 13.02 26.68
C PHE A 299 -5.34 14.34 26.69
N SER A 300 -4.76 15.37 27.31
CA SER A 300 -5.20 16.75 27.11
C SER A 300 -4.66 17.31 25.80
N GLU A 301 -5.22 18.40 25.28
CA GLU A 301 -4.65 19.11 24.13
C GLU A 301 -3.20 19.54 24.34
N ALA A 302 -2.90 20.04 25.56
CA ALA A 302 -1.56 20.44 25.94
C ALA A 302 -0.59 19.25 25.90
N SER A 303 -1.02 18.07 26.40
CA SER A 303 -0.18 16.87 26.38
C SER A 303 0.03 16.31 24.97
N LEU A 304 -0.98 16.41 24.10
CA LEU A 304 -0.83 16.00 22.69
C LEU A 304 0.18 16.89 21.95
N ARG A 305 0.07 18.21 22.15
CA ARG A 305 1.02 19.17 21.58
C ARG A 305 2.44 18.93 22.06
N GLU A 306 2.61 18.78 23.37
CA GLU A 306 3.91 18.51 23.96
C GLU A 306 4.48 17.19 23.47
N GLY A 307 3.68 16.12 23.38
CA GLY A 307 4.10 14.83 22.82
C GLY A 307 4.66 14.94 21.40
N ILE A 308 4.02 15.72 20.54
CA ILE A 308 4.51 15.99 19.18
C ILE A 308 5.85 16.72 19.21
N LEU A 309 5.98 17.75 20.06
CA LEU A 309 7.22 18.54 20.19
C LEU A 309 8.36 17.66 20.70
N ARG A 310 8.12 16.83 21.70
CA ARG A 310 9.12 15.91 22.27
C ARG A 310 9.60 14.87 21.25
N CYS A 311 8.70 14.31 20.46
CA CYS A 311 9.08 13.42 19.36
C CYS A 311 10.00 14.14 18.36
N HIS A 312 9.67 15.38 18.01
CA HIS A 312 10.50 16.18 17.11
C HIS A 312 11.86 16.55 17.70
N GLU A 313 11.92 16.96 18.96
CA GLU A 313 13.18 17.25 19.66
C GLU A 313 14.08 16.01 19.70
N THR A 314 13.52 14.85 20.02
CA THR A 314 14.26 13.57 20.04
C THR A 314 14.80 13.21 18.64
N ASP A 315 14.00 13.37 17.58
CA ASP A 315 14.46 13.18 16.20
C ASP A 315 15.63 14.11 15.86
N LEU A 316 15.55 15.38 16.23
CA LEU A 316 16.66 16.34 16.04
C LEU A 316 17.93 15.97 16.81
N LEU A 317 17.82 15.48 18.06
CA LEU A 317 18.96 15.03 18.85
C LEU A 317 19.64 13.83 18.19
N ILE A 318 18.86 12.87 17.70
CA ILE A 318 19.35 11.70 16.98
C ILE A 318 20.09 12.11 15.69
N LYS A 319 19.46 12.95 14.86
CA LYS A 319 20.05 13.43 13.60
C LYS A 319 21.33 14.25 13.81
N LYS A 320 21.46 14.94 14.95
CA LYS A 320 22.67 15.68 15.32
C LYS A 320 23.71 14.82 16.04
N GLY A 321 23.47 13.52 16.22
CA GLY A 321 24.40 12.61 16.89
C GLY A 321 24.62 12.94 18.40
N ARG A 322 23.62 13.53 19.07
CA ARG A 322 23.73 13.97 20.45
C ARG A 322 23.39 12.89 21.48
N GLY A 323 23.80 11.65 21.23
CA GLY A 323 23.67 10.53 22.16
C GLY A 323 23.23 9.24 21.46
N PRO A 324 23.29 8.11 22.20
CA PRO A 324 22.78 6.83 21.71
C PRO A 324 21.28 6.91 21.45
N LYS A 325 20.85 6.48 20.27
CA LYS A 325 19.48 6.58 19.79
C LYS A 325 18.50 5.87 20.73
N ASP A 326 18.85 4.66 21.16
CA ASP A 326 18.04 3.83 22.05
C ASP A 326 17.74 4.55 23.37
N LEU A 327 18.77 5.15 24.00
CA LEU A 327 18.63 5.92 25.23
C LEU A 327 17.80 7.21 25.05
N LEU A 328 17.89 7.84 23.89
CA LEU A 328 17.11 9.05 23.59
C LEU A 328 15.61 8.71 23.46
N VAL A 329 15.26 7.58 22.82
CA VAL A 329 13.88 7.14 22.72
C VAL A 329 13.35 6.60 24.05
N GLU A 330 14.16 5.85 24.79
CA GLU A 330 13.81 5.40 26.13
C GLU A 330 13.48 6.58 27.06
N LYS A 331 14.35 7.61 27.05
CA LYS A 331 14.11 8.85 27.78
C LYS A 331 12.82 9.55 27.34
N LEU A 332 12.55 9.59 26.03
CA LEU A 332 11.30 10.14 25.49
C LEU A 332 10.09 9.41 26.08
N VAL A 333 10.07 8.07 26.07
CA VAL A 333 8.98 7.28 26.62
C VAL A 333 8.80 7.50 28.12
N ILE A 334 9.91 7.55 28.87
CA ILE A 334 9.89 7.87 30.31
C ILE A 334 9.26 9.25 30.55
N ASP A 335 9.69 10.26 29.79
CA ASP A 335 9.18 11.62 29.92
C ASP A 335 7.68 11.70 29.57
N LEU A 336 7.23 10.99 28.55
CA LEU A 336 5.83 10.95 28.12
C LEU A 336 4.92 10.20 29.10
N CYS A 337 5.44 9.26 29.89
CA CYS A 337 4.68 8.53 30.91
C CYS A 337 4.49 9.32 32.22
N ARG A 338 5.06 10.55 32.35
CA ARG A 338 4.93 11.36 33.59
C ARG A 338 3.49 11.91 33.74
N PRO A 339 3.02 12.11 34.99
CA PRO A 339 1.65 12.58 35.29
C PRO A 339 1.22 13.86 34.60
N GLN A 340 2.14 14.77 34.34
CA GLN A 340 1.88 16.04 33.66
C GLN A 340 1.38 15.87 32.19
N PHE A 341 1.57 14.69 31.62
CA PHE A 341 1.12 14.37 30.25
C PHE A 341 -0.24 13.66 30.20
N SER A 342 -0.83 13.35 31.36
CA SER A 342 -2.15 12.70 31.43
C SER A 342 -3.26 13.67 31.79
N ASN A 343 -4.48 13.38 31.29
CA ASN A 343 -5.69 14.16 31.56
C ASN A 343 -6.36 13.78 32.89
N LYS A 344 -5.74 12.96 33.74
CA LYS A 344 -6.33 12.62 35.05
C LYS A 344 -6.34 13.87 35.93
N LYS A 345 -7.47 14.61 35.90
CA LYS A 345 -7.89 15.36 37.09
C LYS A 345 -8.18 14.30 38.17
N MET A 346 -7.47 14.41 39.29
CA MET A 346 -7.88 13.74 40.52
C MET A 346 -9.30 14.13 40.87
#